data_e4a807ee6c18b329e59626b8bee36c2b
#
_entry.id   e4a807ee6c18b329e59626b8bee36c2b
#
_cell.length_a   1.000
_cell.length_b   1.000
_cell.length_c   1.000
_cell.angle_alpha   90.00
_cell.angle_beta   90.00
_cell.angle_gamma   90.00
#
_symmetry.space_group_name_H-M   'P 1'
#
loop_
_entity.id
_entity.type
_entity.pdbx_description
1 polymer ?
#
loop_
_entity_poly.entity_id
_entity_poly.type
_entity_poly.pdbx_seq_one_letter_code
_entity_poly.pdbx_strand_id
1 'polypeptide(L)'
;MNRKQQGFSLVEMMVATIVVLILSAGGVSAWQHWQAQQRLDQTARQIRTWLTLLRNDANWHNHDHQVRLQRNGEMWCLVSNGSTGEPCLKGTTFQFMSEWPDIRLAELTEGLAFYGLRNSAWPGHIRICNRAGERLVVSSVWGRIRIVDTPGEAVCQ
;
A
#
# COMPACT_ATOMS: atom_id res chain seq x y z
N MET A 1 38.13 13.45 47.92
CA MET A 1 37.27 14.15 46.96
C MET A 1 35.84 13.73 47.24
N ASN A 2 35.07 14.58 48.00
CA ASN A 2 33.67 14.34 48.31
C ASN A 2 32.83 14.73 47.10
N ARG A 3 32.31 13.75 46.36
CA ARG A 3 31.23 13.97 45.38
C ARG A 3 29.95 14.29 46.16
N LYS A 4 29.53 15.56 46.14
CA LYS A 4 28.21 15.96 46.63
C LYS A 4 27.16 15.18 45.78
N GLN A 5 26.48 14.24 46.40
CA GLN A 5 25.27 13.63 45.82
C GLN A 5 24.19 14.70 45.85
N GLN A 6 23.96 15.34 44.72
CA GLN A 6 22.81 16.23 44.53
C GLN A 6 21.60 15.32 44.27
N GLY A 7 20.75 15.18 45.26
CA GLY A 7 19.46 14.50 45.13
C GLY A 7 18.52 15.34 44.25
N PHE A 8 17.79 14.70 43.36
CA PHE A 8 16.74 15.36 42.58
C PHE A 8 15.64 15.92 43.49
N SER A 9 15.25 17.17 43.24
CA SER A 9 14.13 17.79 43.93
C SER A 9 12.81 17.11 43.51
N LEU A 10 11.88 16.95 44.45
CA LEU A 10 10.56 16.40 44.17
C LEU A 10 9.81 17.20 43.07
N VAL A 11 10.01 18.53 43.07
CA VAL A 11 9.45 19.43 42.05
C VAL A 11 10.05 19.14 40.65
N GLU A 12 11.35 18.85 40.56
CA GLU A 12 12.02 18.54 39.30
C GLU A 12 11.44 17.22 38.68
N MET A 13 11.17 16.22 39.51
CA MET A 13 10.53 14.97 39.07
C MET A 13 9.09 15.21 38.61
N MET A 14 8.34 16.09 39.30
CA MET A 14 6.98 16.46 38.85
C MET A 14 7.01 17.19 37.50
N VAL A 15 7.89 18.12 37.30
CA VAL A 15 8.06 18.86 36.03
C VAL A 15 8.48 17.89 34.93
N ALA A 16 9.45 17.01 35.18
CA ALA A 16 9.90 16.01 34.19
C ALA A 16 8.74 15.07 33.77
N THR A 17 7.94 14.58 34.71
CA THR A 17 6.80 13.72 34.38
C THR A 17 5.72 14.44 33.57
N ILE A 18 5.42 15.71 33.89
CA ILE A 18 4.46 16.51 33.11
C ILE A 18 4.95 16.71 31.67
N VAL A 19 6.24 17.06 31.48
CA VAL A 19 6.82 17.22 30.15
C VAL A 19 6.76 15.93 29.33
N VAL A 20 7.09 14.78 29.95
CA VAL A 20 6.99 13.47 29.28
C VAL A 20 5.55 13.15 28.87
N LEU A 21 4.56 13.43 29.71
CA LEU A 21 3.15 13.22 29.40
C LEU A 21 2.68 14.08 28.23
N ILE A 22 3.07 15.35 28.17
CA ILE A 22 2.71 16.25 27.05
C ILE A 22 3.37 15.77 25.75
N LEU A 23 4.64 15.41 25.75
CA LEU A 23 5.35 14.92 24.58
C LEU A 23 4.80 13.56 24.08
N SER A 24 4.40 12.68 25.00
CA SER A 24 3.83 11.39 24.67
C SER A 24 2.47 11.52 23.99
N ALA A 25 1.63 12.45 24.42
CA ALA A 25 0.30 12.64 23.84
C ALA A 25 0.33 13.06 22.36
N GLY A 26 1.27 13.93 21.97
CA GLY A 26 1.46 14.37 20.58
C GLY A 26 2.17 13.33 19.70
N GLY A 27 3.09 12.57 20.26
CA GLY A 27 3.92 11.60 19.53
C GLY A 27 3.14 10.41 18.96
N VAL A 28 2.16 9.89 19.68
CA VAL A 28 1.41 8.69 19.28
C VAL A 28 0.60 8.91 17.99
N SER A 29 -0.07 10.04 17.85
CA SER A 29 -0.88 10.35 16.67
C SER A 29 -0.02 10.53 15.41
N ALA A 30 1.10 11.24 15.53
CA ALA A 30 2.06 11.43 14.45
C ALA A 30 2.68 10.09 14.01
N TRP A 31 3.04 9.22 14.96
CA TRP A 31 3.55 7.89 14.69
C TRP A 31 2.56 7.00 13.93
N GLN A 32 1.29 6.99 14.36
CA GLN A 32 0.24 6.23 13.70
C GLN A 32 -0.03 6.70 12.26
N HIS A 33 0.01 8.01 12.02
CA HIS A 33 -0.14 8.57 10.68
C HIS A 33 1.05 8.15 9.79
N TRP A 34 2.27 8.27 10.30
CA TRP A 34 3.47 7.84 9.60
C TRP A 34 3.45 6.34 9.26
N GLN A 35 3.04 5.47 10.20
CA GLN A 35 2.88 4.04 9.93
C GLN A 35 1.85 3.77 8.83
N ALA A 36 0.71 4.45 8.84
CA ALA A 36 -0.32 4.28 7.82
C ALA A 36 0.21 4.69 6.43
N GLN A 37 1.01 5.75 6.36
CA GLN A 37 1.66 6.18 5.12
C GLN A 37 2.66 5.14 4.62
N GLN A 38 3.50 4.58 5.50
CA GLN A 38 4.46 3.53 5.13
C GLN A 38 3.77 2.27 4.60
N ARG A 39 2.67 1.84 5.21
CA ARG A 39 1.87 0.69 4.73
C ARG A 39 1.30 0.94 3.33
N LEU A 40 0.80 2.15 3.09
CA LEU A 40 0.26 2.55 1.80
C LEU A 40 1.34 2.52 0.71
N ASP A 41 2.51 3.10 0.98
CA ASP A 41 3.65 3.10 0.06
C ASP A 41 4.18 1.69 -0.20
N GLN A 42 4.25 0.85 0.82
CA GLN A 42 4.65 -0.54 0.68
C GLN A 42 3.68 -1.31 -0.20
N THR A 43 2.37 -1.17 0.02
CA THR A 43 1.35 -1.83 -0.81
C THR A 43 1.40 -1.36 -2.25
N ALA A 44 1.59 -0.06 -2.52
CA ALA A 44 1.75 0.46 -3.87
C ALA A 44 2.98 -0.15 -4.58
N ARG A 45 4.10 -0.30 -3.87
CA ARG A 45 5.30 -0.97 -4.41
C ARG A 45 5.07 -2.45 -4.67
N GLN A 46 4.36 -3.15 -3.80
CA GLN A 46 3.99 -4.55 -3.98
C GLN A 46 3.09 -4.75 -5.21
N ILE A 47 2.08 -3.89 -5.40
CA ILE A 47 1.23 -3.89 -6.61
C ILE A 47 2.08 -3.65 -7.86
N ARG A 48 2.97 -2.66 -7.84
CA ARG A 48 3.89 -2.40 -8.95
C ARG A 48 4.75 -3.61 -9.28
N THR A 49 5.29 -4.27 -8.28
CA THR A 49 6.12 -5.48 -8.46
C THR A 49 5.30 -6.63 -9.04
N TRP A 50 4.10 -6.84 -8.54
CA TRP A 50 3.17 -7.86 -9.03
C TRP A 50 2.75 -7.59 -10.49
N LEU A 51 2.38 -6.35 -10.85
CA LEU A 51 2.09 -5.98 -12.24
C LEU A 51 3.31 -6.17 -13.15
N THR A 52 4.52 -5.89 -12.66
CA THR A 52 5.75 -6.13 -13.41
C THR A 52 5.97 -7.63 -13.64
N LEU A 53 5.65 -8.47 -12.66
CA LEU A 53 5.68 -9.91 -12.80
C LEU A 53 4.70 -10.39 -13.88
N LEU A 54 3.44 -9.93 -13.85
CA LEU A 54 2.45 -10.26 -14.87
C LEU A 54 2.91 -9.86 -16.29
N ARG A 55 3.46 -8.65 -16.42
CA ARG A 55 4.01 -8.18 -17.68
C ARG A 55 5.15 -9.07 -18.17
N ASN A 56 6.07 -9.43 -17.29
CA ASN A 56 7.19 -10.29 -17.65
C ASN A 56 6.72 -11.68 -18.04
N ASP A 57 5.78 -12.25 -17.29
CA ASP A 57 5.19 -13.55 -17.59
C ASP A 57 4.46 -13.54 -18.94
N ALA A 58 3.67 -12.48 -19.21
CA ALA A 58 3.04 -12.27 -20.51
C ALA A 58 4.03 -12.32 -21.66
N ASN A 59 5.16 -11.61 -21.53
CA ASN A 59 6.18 -11.53 -22.55
C ASN A 59 6.95 -12.86 -22.74
N TRP A 60 7.27 -13.57 -21.64
CA TRP A 60 8.07 -14.79 -21.70
C TRP A 60 7.27 -16.00 -22.17
N HIS A 61 6.02 -16.11 -21.73
CA HIS A 61 5.16 -17.26 -22.03
C HIS A 61 4.13 -16.98 -23.12
N ASN A 62 4.12 -15.76 -23.65
CA ASN A 62 3.16 -15.33 -24.67
C ASN A 62 1.69 -15.55 -24.25
N HIS A 63 1.40 -15.25 -23.01
CA HIS A 63 0.06 -15.29 -22.43
C HIS A 63 -0.42 -13.89 -22.11
N ASP A 64 -1.70 -13.65 -22.34
CA ASP A 64 -2.31 -12.38 -21.98
C ASP A 64 -2.77 -12.41 -20.52
N HIS A 65 -2.42 -11.37 -19.76
CA HIS A 65 -2.83 -11.21 -18.39
C HIS A 65 -3.78 -10.02 -18.23
N GLN A 66 -5.05 -10.30 -17.97
CA GLN A 66 -6.04 -9.28 -17.64
C GLN A 66 -6.19 -9.19 -16.12
N VAL A 67 -6.05 -7.98 -15.59
CA VAL A 67 -6.22 -7.70 -14.15
C VAL A 67 -7.69 -7.49 -13.84
N ARG A 68 -8.20 -8.22 -12.86
CA ARG A 68 -9.58 -8.12 -12.38
C ARG A 68 -9.60 -7.97 -10.87
N LEU A 69 -10.60 -7.25 -10.39
CA LEU A 69 -10.89 -7.13 -8.96
C LEU A 69 -11.82 -8.27 -8.55
N GLN A 70 -11.45 -8.96 -7.50
CA GLN A 70 -12.31 -9.88 -6.79
C GLN A 70 -12.49 -9.41 -5.35
N ARG A 71 -13.72 -9.42 -4.86
CA ARG A 71 -14.05 -9.06 -3.47
C ARG A 71 -14.62 -10.27 -2.75
N ASN A 72 -14.15 -10.48 -1.54
CA ASN A 72 -14.71 -11.48 -0.63
C ASN A 72 -14.99 -10.81 0.71
N GLY A 73 -16.23 -10.33 0.88
CA GLY A 73 -16.60 -9.49 2.02
C GLY A 73 -15.86 -8.15 2.01
N GLU A 74 -15.17 -7.85 3.10
CA GLU A 74 -14.37 -6.62 3.23
C GLU A 74 -12.96 -6.73 2.60
N MET A 75 -12.54 -7.95 2.27
CA MET A 75 -11.25 -8.18 1.63
C MET A 75 -11.35 -8.04 0.13
N TRP A 76 -10.30 -7.48 -0.47
CA TRP A 76 -10.15 -7.37 -1.91
C TRP A 76 -8.86 -8.03 -2.37
N CYS A 77 -8.90 -8.58 -3.55
CA CYS A 77 -7.70 -9.06 -4.23
C CYS A 77 -7.76 -8.74 -5.72
N LEU A 78 -6.58 -8.59 -6.30
CA LEU A 78 -6.40 -8.49 -7.74
C LEU A 78 -6.05 -9.88 -8.26
N VAL A 79 -6.72 -10.32 -9.29
CA VAL A 79 -6.49 -11.63 -9.90
C VAL A 79 -6.15 -11.46 -11.38
N SER A 80 -5.29 -12.33 -11.88
CA SER A 80 -4.98 -12.42 -13.30
C SER A 80 -5.22 -13.85 -13.78
N ASN A 81 -5.67 -13.98 -15.04
CA ASN A 81 -5.95 -15.24 -15.70
C ASN A 81 -7.00 -16.14 -15.04
N GLY A 82 -8.25 -15.71 -15.12
CA GLY A 82 -9.36 -16.66 -15.21
C GLY A 82 -9.79 -17.36 -13.94
N SER A 83 -9.22 -17.12 -12.79
CA SER A 83 -9.74 -17.63 -11.52
C SER A 83 -10.98 -16.85 -11.06
N THR A 84 -11.98 -16.79 -11.92
CA THR A 84 -13.30 -16.28 -11.53
C THR A 84 -13.98 -17.33 -10.69
N GLY A 85 -14.04 -17.10 -9.39
CA GLY A 85 -14.73 -17.98 -8.44
C GLY A 85 -13.85 -18.67 -7.41
N GLU A 86 -12.54 -18.65 -7.55
CA GLU A 86 -11.65 -19.12 -6.48
C GLU A 86 -11.50 -18.05 -5.38
N PRO A 87 -11.47 -18.46 -4.10
CA PRO A 87 -11.25 -17.51 -3.02
C PRO A 87 -9.87 -16.85 -3.16
N CYS A 88 -9.78 -15.60 -2.73
CA CYS A 88 -8.50 -14.90 -2.67
C CYS A 88 -7.54 -15.65 -1.73
N LEU A 89 -6.48 -16.22 -2.28
CA LEU A 89 -5.47 -16.98 -1.55
C LEU A 89 -4.16 -16.21 -1.49
N LYS A 90 -3.60 -16.10 -0.30
CA LYS A 90 -2.24 -15.56 -0.12
C LYS A 90 -1.22 -16.53 -0.72
N GLY A 91 -0.24 -15.98 -1.44
CA GLY A 91 0.90 -16.76 -1.96
C GLY A 91 0.71 -17.33 -3.36
N THR A 92 -0.40 -17.05 -4.03
CA THR A 92 -0.58 -17.41 -5.45
C THR A 92 0.11 -16.37 -6.34
N THR A 93 0.90 -16.81 -7.31
CA THR A 93 1.69 -15.94 -8.18
C THR A 93 0.85 -14.92 -8.96
N PHE A 94 -0.34 -15.32 -9.40
CA PHE A 94 -1.24 -14.51 -10.22
C PHE A 94 -2.38 -13.85 -9.43
N GLN A 95 -2.26 -13.83 -8.11
CA GLN A 95 -3.17 -13.14 -7.22
C GLN A 95 -2.39 -12.20 -6.32
N PHE A 96 -2.91 -10.99 -6.12
CA PHE A 96 -2.36 -10.02 -5.18
C PHE A 96 -3.42 -9.70 -4.13
N MET A 97 -3.04 -9.81 -2.87
CA MET A 97 -3.86 -9.42 -1.74
C MET A 97 -3.06 -8.50 -0.83
N SER A 98 -3.69 -7.42 -0.35
CA SER A 98 -3.04 -6.53 0.62
C SER A 98 -2.79 -7.27 1.94
N GLU A 99 -1.61 -7.06 2.52
CA GLU A 99 -1.28 -7.55 3.87
C GLU A 99 -1.99 -6.76 4.96
N TRP A 100 -2.41 -5.54 4.63
CA TRP A 100 -2.95 -4.57 5.57
C TRP A 100 -4.46 -4.37 5.37
N PRO A 101 -5.28 -4.62 6.42
CA PRO A 101 -6.74 -4.48 6.30
C PRO A 101 -7.20 -3.03 6.21
N ASP A 102 -6.35 -2.07 6.62
CA ASP A 102 -6.64 -0.63 6.55
C ASP A 102 -6.47 -0.04 5.15
N ILE A 103 -5.96 -0.83 4.19
CA ILE A 103 -5.80 -0.39 2.80
C ILE A 103 -7.00 -0.84 1.98
N ARG A 104 -7.67 0.12 1.39
CA ARG A 104 -8.82 -0.08 0.49
C ARG A 104 -8.42 0.14 -0.95
N LEU A 105 -9.03 -0.63 -1.84
CA LEU A 105 -8.98 -0.36 -3.27
C LEU A 105 -10.10 0.62 -3.60
N ALA A 106 -9.74 1.84 -4.00
CA ALA A 106 -10.69 2.88 -4.38
C ALA A 106 -11.13 2.73 -5.84
N GLU A 107 -10.18 2.43 -6.75
CA GLU A 107 -10.47 2.35 -8.18
C GLU A 107 -9.53 1.38 -8.88
N LEU A 108 -10.08 0.65 -9.84
CA LEU A 108 -9.34 -0.17 -10.81
C LEU A 108 -9.90 0.15 -12.19
N THR A 109 -9.04 0.54 -13.13
CA THR A 109 -9.45 0.69 -14.53
C THR A 109 -9.84 -0.66 -15.11
N GLU A 110 -11.05 -0.74 -15.65
CA GLU A 110 -11.52 -1.94 -16.35
C GLU A 110 -10.67 -2.23 -17.59
N GLY A 111 -10.35 -3.50 -17.78
CA GLY A 111 -9.59 -3.93 -18.94
C GLY A 111 -8.08 -3.77 -18.84
N LEU A 112 -7.53 -3.34 -17.68
CA LEU A 112 -6.08 -3.32 -17.47
C LEU A 112 -5.49 -4.70 -17.79
N ALA A 113 -4.62 -4.78 -18.79
CA ALA A 113 -4.08 -6.04 -19.28
C ALA A 113 -2.66 -5.88 -19.83
N PHE A 114 -1.93 -6.99 -19.86
CA PHE A 114 -0.62 -7.12 -20.51
C PHE A 114 -0.71 -8.18 -21.59
N TYR A 115 -0.28 -7.84 -22.80
CA TYR A 115 -0.33 -8.71 -23.99
C TYR A 115 1.06 -9.22 -24.35
N GLY A 116 1.21 -10.55 -24.43
CA GLY A 116 2.48 -11.20 -24.69
C GLY A 116 3.01 -10.94 -26.10
N LEU A 117 2.21 -11.17 -27.12
CA LEU A 117 2.62 -11.09 -28.55
C LEU A 117 3.16 -9.74 -29.00
N ARG A 118 2.74 -8.65 -28.36
CA ARG A 118 3.05 -7.29 -28.81
C ARG A 118 3.89 -6.50 -27.84
N ASN A 119 4.27 -7.09 -26.71
CA ASN A 119 4.91 -6.38 -25.59
C ASN A 119 4.18 -5.05 -25.27
N SER A 120 2.85 -5.09 -25.32
CA SER A 120 1.97 -3.95 -25.12
C SER A 120 1.05 -4.19 -23.92
N ALA A 121 0.43 -3.12 -23.45
CA ALA A 121 -0.53 -3.21 -22.37
C ALA A 121 -1.79 -2.40 -22.72
N TRP A 122 -2.94 -2.83 -22.20
CA TRP A 122 -4.09 -1.93 -22.11
C TRP A 122 -3.85 -1.02 -20.90
N PRO A 123 -3.75 0.31 -21.13
CA PRO A 123 -3.35 1.24 -20.08
C PRO A 123 -4.45 1.33 -19.01
N GLY A 124 -4.03 1.61 -17.81
CA GLY A 124 -4.95 1.79 -16.71
C GLY A 124 -4.26 2.20 -15.43
N HIS A 125 -5.03 2.32 -14.38
CA HIS A 125 -4.53 2.66 -13.07
C HIS A 125 -5.24 1.86 -11.98
N ILE A 126 -4.54 1.73 -10.86
CA ILE A 126 -5.02 1.13 -9.63
C ILE A 126 -4.84 2.20 -8.55
N ARG A 127 -5.95 2.61 -7.93
CA ARG A 127 -5.95 3.58 -6.84
C ARG A 127 -6.20 2.85 -5.53
N ILE A 128 -5.28 2.99 -4.62
CA ILE A 128 -5.40 2.49 -3.24
C ILE A 128 -5.35 3.65 -2.27
N CYS A 129 -6.03 3.52 -1.17
CA CYS A 129 -6.11 4.56 -0.16
C CYS A 129 -6.21 3.99 1.26
N ASN A 130 -5.86 4.82 2.23
CA ASN A 130 -6.11 4.61 3.64
C ASN A 130 -6.28 5.97 4.34
N ARG A 131 -6.32 6.00 5.68
CA ARG A 131 -6.44 7.24 6.47
C ARG A 131 -5.29 8.24 6.29
N ALA A 132 -4.13 7.82 5.76
CA ALA A 132 -2.97 8.68 5.58
C ALA A 132 -2.87 9.30 4.19
N GLY A 133 -3.66 8.81 3.23
CA GLY A 133 -3.64 9.33 1.87
C GLY A 133 -4.02 8.30 0.82
N GLU A 134 -3.68 8.59 -0.41
CA GLU A 134 -3.89 7.71 -1.56
C GLU A 134 -2.61 7.54 -2.38
N ARG A 135 -2.53 6.44 -3.13
CA ARG A 135 -1.48 6.17 -4.11
C ARG A 135 -2.09 5.62 -5.39
N LEU A 136 -1.56 6.09 -6.50
CA LEU A 136 -1.98 5.68 -7.82
C LEU A 136 -0.86 4.90 -8.49
N VAL A 137 -1.14 3.66 -8.88
CA VAL A 137 -0.24 2.84 -9.70
C VAL A 137 -0.74 2.86 -11.12
N VAL A 138 0.02 3.44 -12.04
CA VAL A 138 -0.37 3.68 -13.44
C VAL A 138 0.43 2.78 -14.35
N SER A 139 -0.24 2.10 -15.28
CA SER A 139 0.37 1.38 -16.40
C SER A 139 0.10 2.11 -17.72
N SER A 140 1.14 2.34 -18.50
CA SER A 140 1.04 2.93 -19.84
C SER A 140 0.82 1.85 -20.92
N VAL A 141 0.48 2.27 -22.14
CA VAL A 141 0.32 1.38 -23.31
C VAL A 141 1.55 0.52 -23.58
N TRP A 142 2.74 1.03 -23.24
CA TRP A 142 4.00 0.30 -23.38
C TRP A 142 4.32 -0.60 -22.17
N GLY A 143 3.36 -0.80 -21.27
CA GLY A 143 3.55 -1.60 -20.06
C GLY A 143 4.49 -0.96 -19.02
N ARG A 144 4.78 0.35 -19.11
CA ARG A 144 5.58 1.05 -18.11
C ARG A 144 4.73 1.33 -16.88
N ILE A 145 5.14 0.80 -15.74
CA ILE A 145 4.41 0.91 -14.48
C ILE A 145 5.08 1.96 -13.60
N ARG A 146 4.31 2.93 -13.11
CA ARG A 146 4.78 4.00 -12.21
C ARG A 146 3.83 4.13 -11.03
N ILE A 147 4.39 4.55 -9.90
CA ILE A 147 3.62 5.01 -8.74
C ILE A 147 3.60 6.53 -8.83
N VAL A 148 2.42 7.11 -8.72
CA VAL A 148 2.19 8.55 -8.72
C VAL A 148 1.61 8.93 -7.38
N ASP A 149 2.24 9.93 -6.76
CA ASP A 149 1.71 10.55 -5.56
C ASP A 149 0.60 11.52 -5.99
N THR A 150 -0.60 11.27 -5.54
CA THR A 150 -1.69 12.21 -5.74
C THR A 150 -1.73 13.15 -4.54
N PRO A 151 -1.38 14.45 -4.72
CA PRO A 151 -1.58 15.43 -3.68
C PRO A 151 -3.09 15.71 -3.58
N GLY A 152 -3.76 15.09 -2.66
CA GLY A 152 -5.18 15.26 -2.40
C GLY A 152 -5.57 14.70 -1.06
N GLU A 153 -6.57 15.27 -0.44
CA GLU A 153 -7.19 14.68 0.74
C GLU A 153 -7.67 13.28 0.38
N ALA A 154 -7.21 12.30 1.14
CA ALA A 154 -7.59 10.91 0.97
C ALA A 154 -9.09 10.76 1.19
N VAL A 155 -9.85 10.72 0.12
CA VAL A 155 -11.26 10.35 0.18
C VAL A 155 -11.36 8.84 -0.10
N CYS A 156 -10.99 8.06 0.90
CA CYS A 156 -11.44 6.68 0.98
C CYS A 156 -12.93 6.69 1.33
N GLN A 157 -13.79 6.96 0.38
CA GLN A 157 -15.23 6.73 0.50
C GLN A 157 -15.58 5.29 0.24
#